data_e71cc1f3aafbbeef0939351074856da8
#
_entry.id   e71cc1f3aafbbeef0939351074856da8
#
_cell.length_a   1.000
_cell.length_b   1.000
_cell.length_c   1.000
_cell.angle_alpha   90.00
_cell.angle_beta   90.00
_cell.angle_gamma   90.00
#
_symmetry.space_group_name_H-M   'P 1'
#
loop_
_entity.id
_entity.type
_entity.pdbx_description
1 polymer ?
#
loop_
_entity_poly.entity_id
_entity_poly.type
_entity_poly.pdbx_seq_one_letter_code
_entity_poly.pdbx_strand_id
1 'polypeptide(L)'
;MKLSLAEFRAMNNPFRQALQKGYEFPIFKSLGLADQPGDVLEIGCGSGYGAVLLTSLHPRSYVGVDLMPEQIALAQKRGLDGVQFFVSDATNLSHFPSESKDTVVIFGVLHHIPPWRKVIGECARVLRPGGHIFLEEPDNNLIDRWEKVFHWGHPGADLSLPALEACLVENGFKITGRKRAFSFGHYSAQKQDHP
;
A
#
# COMPACT_ATOMS: atom_id res chain seq x y z
N MET A 1 6.17 -8.79 9.23
CA MET A 1 7.45 -9.53 9.20
C MET A 1 8.58 -8.54 9.02
N LYS A 2 9.77 -8.79 9.60
CA LYS A 2 10.94 -7.95 9.30
C LYS A 2 11.57 -8.41 7.98
N LEU A 3 11.89 -7.46 7.10
CA LEU A 3 12.63 -7.75 5.86
C LEU A 3 14.04 -8.28 6.21
N SER A 4 14.56 -9.19 5.40
CA SER A 4 15.97 -9.53 5.42
C SER A 4 16.82 -8.31 5.05
N LEU A 5 18.12 -8.33 5.37
CA LEU A 5 19.02 -7.22 5.02
C LEU A 5 19.11 -6.99 3.50
N ALA A 6 19.00 -8.05 2.70
CA ALA A 6 19.00 -7.97 1.24
C ALA A 6 17.73 -7.30 0.71
N GLU A 7 16.56 -7.72 1.20
CA GLU A 7 15.27 -7.10 0.87
C GLU A 7 15.23 -5.64 1.31
N PHE A 8 15.69 -5.34 2.54
CA PHE A 8 15.77 -3.96 3.04
C PHE A 8 16.58 -3.06 2.09
N ARG A 9 17.73 -3.54 1.61
CA ARG A 9 18.57 -2.81 0.63
C ARG A 9 17.88 -2.70 -0.73
N ALA A 10 17.23 -3.77 -1.19
CA ALA A 10 16.50 -3.80 -2.44
C ALA A 10 15.33 -2.80 -2.44
N MET A 11 14.59 -2.70 -1.34
CA MET A 11 13.45 -1.78 -1.21
C MET A 11 13.87 -0.32 -1.06
N ASN A 12 15.11 -0.05 -0.62
CA ASN A 12 15.61 1.32 -0.37
C ASN A 12 16.57 1.84 -1.44
N ASN A 13 16.68 1.20 -2.61
CA ASN A 13 17.59 1.63 -3.66
C ASN A 13 16.95 2.64 -4.63
N PRO A 14 17.77 3.43 -5.37
CA PRO A 14 17.27 4.41 -6.33
C PRO A 14 16.44 3.80 -7.48
N PHE A 15 16.72 2.55 -7.87
CA PHE A 15 15.97 1.85 -8.91
C PHE A 15 14.52 1.60 -8.49
N ARG A 16 14.30 1.16 -7.23
CA ARG A 16 12.94 1.00 -6.67
C ARG A 16 12.18 2.32 -6.67
N GLN A 17 12.86 3.42 -6.31
CA GLN A 17 12.25 4.76 -6.34
C GLN A 17 11.90 5.20 -7.77
N ALA A 18 12.78 4.94 -8.73
CA ALA A 18 12.52 5.24 -10.14
C ALA A 18 11.33 4.44 -10.68
N LEU A 19 11.21 3.16 -10.31
CA LEU A 19 10.07 2.31 -10.65
C LEU A 19 8.76 2.86 -10.07
N GLN A 20 8.78 3.22 -8.80
CA GLN A 20 7.60 3.79 -8.12
C GLN A 20 7.16 5.10 -8.79
N LYS A 21 8.11 5.99 -9.11
CA LYS A 21 7.84 7.26 -9.78
C LYS A 21 7.39 7.11 -11.22
N GLY A 22 8.07 6.25 -11.98
CA GLY A 22 7.91 6.17 -13.45
C GLY A 22 6.84 5.18 -13.89
N TYR A 23 6.42 4.25 -13.03
CA TYR A 23 5.52 3.18 -13.38
C TYR A 23 4.32 3.08 -12.43
N GLU A 24 4.52 2.82 -11.14
CA GLU A 24 3.44 2.54 -10.19
C GLU A 24 2.54 3.76 -9.96
N PHE A 25 3.13 4.90 -9.65
CA PHE A 25 2.39 6.13 -9.38
C PHE A 25 1.60 6.64 -10.59
N PRO A 26 2.14 6.68 -11.84
CA PRO A 26 1.36 6.98 -13.04
C PRO A 26 0.19 6.01 -13.27
N ILE A 27 0.33 4.73 -12.93
CA ILE A 27 -0.77 3.78 -13.02
C ILE A 27 -1.87 4.15 -12.02
N PHE A 28 -1.55 4.44 -10.77
CA PHE A 28 -2.54 4.89 -9.78
C PHE A 28 -3.26 6.17 -10.23
N LYS A 29 -2.54 7.14 -10.79
CA LYS A 29 -3.17 8.33 -11.39
C LYS A 29 -4.14 7.96 -12.51
N SER A 30 -3.78 7.02 -13.36
CA SER A 30 -4.66 6.54 -14.44
C SER A 30 -5.85 5.72 -13.96
N LEU A 31 -5.81 5.23 -12.71
CA LEU A 31 -6.90 4.53 -12.03
C LEU A 31 -7.76 5.47 -11.17
N GLY A 32 -7.50 6.78 -11.23
CA GLY A 32 -8.32 7.79 -10.57
C GLY A 32 -7.71 8.40 -9.30
N LEU A 33 -6.45 8.12 -8.99
CA LEU A 33 -5.76 8.86 -7.93
C LEU A 33 -5.55 10.31 -8.41
N ALA A 34 -6.47 11.17 -8.01
CA ALA A 34 -6.52 12.56 -8.42
C ALA A 34 -5.69 13.48 -7.52
N ASP A 35 -5.54 14.73 -7.95
CA ASP A 35 -5.02 15.80 -7.10
C ASP A 35 -5.97 16.06 -5.92
N GLN A 36 -5.42 16.49 -4.78
CA GLN A 36 -6.16 16.72 -3.53
C GLN A 36 -6.91 15.47 -3.01
N PRO A 37 -6.20 14.35 -2.79
CA PRO A 37 -6.82 13.07 -2.42
C PRO A 37 -7.36 13.03 -0.97
N GLY A 38 -7.53 14.17 -0.32
CA GLY A 38 -8.05 14.30 1.04
C GLY A 38 -7.04 13.86 2.10
N ASP A 39 -7.52 13.15 3.13
CA ASP A 39 -6.69 12.58 4.20
C ASP A 39 -6.13 11.23 3.73
N VAL A 40 -4.83 11.17 3.47
CA VAL A 40 -4.13 10.00 2.92
C VAL A 40 -3.49 9.15 4.02
N LEU A 41 -3.66 7.84 3.93
CA LEU A 41 -2.92 6.84 4.68
C LEU A 41 -2.15 5.94 3.71
N GLU A 42 -0.83 5.86 3.84
CA GLU A 42 0.00 4.88 3.13
C GLU A 42 0.36 3.71 4.06
N ILE A 43 0.01 2.50 3.64
CA ILE A 43 0.35 1.25 4.33
C ILE A 43 1.66 0.70 3.77
N GLY A 44 2.61 0.40 4.66
CA GLY A 44 3.94 -0.08 4.26
C GLY A 44 4.76 1.01 3.56
N CYS A 45 4.79 2.22 4.16
CA CYS A 45 5.42 3.39 3.55
C CYS A 45 6.96 3.27 3.38
N GLY A 46 7.57 2.22 3.96
CA GLY A 46 9.00 2.00 3.88
C GLY A 46 9.81 3.25 4.27
N SER A 47 10.81 3.57 3.47
CA SER A 47 11.64 4.77 3.66
C SER A 47 10.97 6.08 3.20
N GLY A 48 9.65 6.09 2.99
CA GLY A 48 8.87 7.29 2.74
C GLY A 48 8.99 7.87 1.33
N TYR A 49 9.37 7.08 0.31
CA TYR A 49 9.40 7.61 -1.05
C TYR A 49 7.99 7.79 -1.63
N GLY A 50 7.05 6.91 -1.27
CA GLY A 50 5.62 7.10 -1.59
C GLY A 50 5.10 8.43 -1.09
N ALA A 51 5.52 8.88 0.10
CA ALA A 51 5.16 10.19 0.63
C ALA A 51 5.59 11.33 -0.30
N VAL A 52 6.80 11.28 -0.89
CA VAL A 52 7.27 12.29 -1.85
C VAL A 52 6.34 12.40 -3.06
N LEU A 53 5.84 11.25 -3.54
CA LEU A 53 4.93 11.21 -4.69
C LEU A 53 3.52 11.68 -4.32
N LEU A 54 2.99 11.15 -3.20
CA LEU A 54 1.61 11.41 -2.78
C LEU A 54 1.43 12.87 -2.29
N THR A 55 2.44 13.47 -1.64
CA THR A 55 2.37 14.87 -1.24
C THR A 55 2.40 15.84 -2.41
N SER A 56 2.96 15.44 -3.57
CA SER A 56 2.88 16.24 -4.79
C SER A 56 1.45 16.41 -5.34
N LEU A 57 0.50 15.63 -4.83
CA LEU A 57 -0.94 15.76 -5.13
C LEU A 57 -1.68 16.72 -4.17
N HIS A 58 -0.95 17.37 -3.27
CA HIS A 58 -1.51 18.30 -2.29
C HIS A 58 -2.64 17.73 -1.42
N PRO A 59 -2.41 16.58 -0.72
CA PRO A 59 -3.39 16.03 0.20
C PRO A 59 -3.67 17.00 1.36
N ARG A 60 -4.87 16.89 1.97
CA ARG A 60 -5.19 17.64 3.20
C ARG A 60 -4.32 17.19 4.37
N SER A 61 -4.05 15.92 4.49
CA SER A 61 -3.08 15.34 5.40
C SER A 61 -2.48 14.06 4.82
N TYR A 62 -1.26 13.73 5.26
CA TYR A 62 -0.62 12.47 4.91
C TYR A 62 -0.06 11.79 6.17
N VAL A 63 -0.34 10.50 6.27
CA VAL A 63 0.24 9.62 7.27
C VAL A 63 0.77 8.36 6.57
N GLY A 64 2.03 8.03 6.83
CA GLY A 64 2.64 6.76 6.41
C GLY A 64 2.87 5.84 7.61
N VAL A 65 2.53 4.56 7.47
CA VAL A 65 2.79 3.54 8.49
C VAL A 65 3.64 2.41 7.94
N ASP A 66 4.55 1.90 8.77
CA ASP A 66 5.36 0.72 8.48
C ASP A 66 5.62 -0.05 9.78
N LEU A 67 5.77 -1.37 9.68
CA LEU A 67 6.06 -2.22 10.84
C LEU A 67 7.49 -2.05 11.35
N MET A 68 8.41 -1.62 10.47
CA MET A 68 9.84 -1.54 10.77
C MET A 68 10.25 -0.15 11.25
N PRO A 69 10.70 -0.01 12.54
CA PRO A 69 11.19 1.28 13.05
C PRO A 69 12.34 1.86 12.22
N GLU A 70 13.18 1.00 11.63
CA GLU A 70 14.30 1.40 10.78
C GLU A 70 13.83 2.09 9.50
N GLN A 71 12.72 1.64 8.90
CA GLN A 71 12.11 2.27 7.73
C GLN A 71 11.50 3.62 8.11
N ILE A 72 10.79 3.68 9.22
CA ILE A 72 10.20 4.94 9.72
C ILE A 72 11.30 5.97 10.02
N ALA A 73 12.42 5.55 10.62
CA ALA A 73 13.54 6.45 10.85
C ALA A 73 14.14 7.02 9.54
N LEU A 74 14.17 6.23 8.46
CA LEU A 74 14.57 6.72 7.13
C LEU A 74 13.53 7.66 6.52
N ALA A 75 12.26 7.32 6.67
CA ALA A 75 11.15 8.16 6.16
C ALA A 75 11.15 9.55 6.83
N GLN A 76 11.30 9.60 8.15
CA GLN A 76 11.36 10.85 8.92
C GLN A 76 12.57 11.73 8.52
N LYS A 77 13.71 11.12 8.17
CA LYS A 77 14.91 11.85 7.69
C LYS A 77 14.69 12.58 6.35
N ARG A 78 13.59 12.30 5.63
CA ARG A 78 13.27 13.04 4.40
C ARG A 78 12.85 14.48 4.67
N GLY A 79 12.42 14.81 5.89
CA GLY A 79 12.07 16.18 6.27
C GLY A 79 10.91 16.76 5.47
N LEU A 80 9.92 15.95 5.13
CA LEU A 80 8.74 16.42 4.38
C LEU A 80 7.79 17.16 5.31
N ASP A 81 7.47 18.41 4.97
CA ASP A 81 6.56 19.23 5.75
C ASP A 81 5.12 18.68 5.74
N GLY A 82 4.47 18.70 6.90
CA GLY A 82 3.08 18.26 7.05
C GLY A 82 2.88 16.74 6.94
N VAL A 83 3.96 15.95 6.88
CA VAL A 83 3.94 14.49 6.77
C VAL A 83 4.20 13.84 8.12
N GLN A 84 3.43 12.82 8.44
CA GLN A 84 3.63 12.03 9.66
C GLN A 84 3.96 10.57 9.31
N PHE A 85 4.88 9.99 10.08
CA PHE A 85 5.27 8.58 9.93
C PHE A 85 5.24 7.89 11.30
N PHE A 86 4.58 6.72 11.35
CA PHE A 86 4.43 5.94 12.58
C PHE A 86 4.83 4.48 12.38
N VAL A 87 5.46 3.91 13.40
CA VAL A 87 5.61 2.45 13.47
C VAL A 87 4.24 1.86 13.83
N SER A 88 3.71 1.03 12.94
CA SER A 88 2.37 0.43 13.15
C SER A 88 2.26 -0.91 12.43
N ASP A 89 1.53 -1.84 13.05
CA ASP A 89 1.08 -3.06 12.40
C ASP A 89 -0.19 -2.76 11.59
N ALA A 90 -0.11 -2.94 10.28
CA ALA A 90 -1.23 -2.71 9.37
C ALA A 90 -2.44 -3.64 9.63
N THR A 91 -2.24 -4.74 10.34
CA THR A 91 -3.33 -5.65 10.76
C THR A 91 -4.12 -5.15 11.97
N ASN A 92 -3.67 -4.06 12.59
CA ASN A 92 -4.30 -3.40 13.73
C ASN A 92 -4.03 -1.89 13.69
N LEU A 93 -4.91 -1.16 13.04
CA LEU A 93 -4.86 0.30 12.94
C LEU A 93 -5.77 0.99 13.96
N SER A 94 -5.97 0.39 15.13
CA SER A 94 -6.91 0.85 16.18
C SER A 94 -6.64 2.29 16.67
N HIS A 95 -5.43 2.81 16.48
CA HIS A 95 -5.08 4.20 16.78
C HIS A 95 -5.60 5.21 15.74
N PHE A 96 -6.08 4.73 14.58
CA PHE A 96 -6.84 5.55 13.64
C PHE A 96 -8.34 5.37 13.87
N PRO A 97 -9.11 6.45 14.04
CA PRO A 97 -10.57 6.36 14.11
C PRO A 97 -11.14 5.73 12.86
N SER A 98 -12.30 5.07 13.00
CA SER A 98 -13.08 4.66 11.83
C SER A 98 -13.47 5.89 11.01
N GLU A 99 -13.54 5.73 9.70
CA GLU A 99 -13.99 6.78 8.77
C GLU A 99 -13.20 8.10 8.90
N SER A 100 -11.87 7.97 9.12
CA SER A 100 -10.98 9.11 9.31
C SER A 100 -10.11 9.42 8.07
N LYS A 101 -10.14 8.58 7.04
CA LYS A 101 -9.33 8.70 5.83
C LYS A 101 -10.19 8.78 4.57
N ASP A 102 -9.72 9.53 3.58
CA ASP A 102 -10.35 9.62 2.27
C ASP A 102 -9.67 8.68 1.26
N THR A 103 -8.37 8.48 1.43
CA THR A 103 -7.57 7.66 0.51
C THR A 103 -6.60 6.77 1.29
N VAL A 104 -6.58 5.49 0.94
CA VAL A 104 -5.54 4.53 1.37
C VAL A 104 -4.72 4.14 0.15
N VAL A 105 -3.39 4.08 0.31
CA VAL A 105 -2.46 3.66 -0.75
C VAL A 105 -1.55 2.55 -0.23
N ILE A 106 -1.34 1.52 -1.07
CA ILE A 106 -0.50 0.35 -0.76
C ILE A 106 0.38 0.06 -1.98
N PHE A 107 1.69 0.24 -1.86
CA PHE A 107 2.66 -0.05 -2.90
C PHE A 107 3.34 -1.42 -2.68
N GLY A 108 2.66 -2.51 -3.05
CA GLY A 108 3.22 -3.86 -3.09
C GLY A 108 3.74 -4.37 -1.74
N VAL A 109 2.89 -4.42 -0.71
CA VAL A 109 3.32 -4.83 0.64
C VAL A 109 2.50 -5.98 1.23
N LEU A 110 1.28 -6.24 0.74
CA LEU A 110 0.38 -7.22 1.35
C LEU A 110 0.94 -8.64 1.29
N HIS A 111 1.67 -8.97 0.23
CA HIS A 111 2.32 -10.30 0.08
C HIS A 111 3.37 -10.60 1.16
N HIS A 112 3.86 -9.58 1.88
CA HIS A 112 4.73 -9.74 3.04
C HIS A 112 3.96 -9.91 4.37
N ILE A 113 2.62 -9.80 4.34
CA ILE A 113 1.78 -9.82 5.54
C ILE A 113 0.86 -11.05 5.48
N PRO A 114 1.19 -12.20 6.15
CA PRO A 114 0.35 -13.40 6.08
C PRO A 114 -1.14 -13.16 6.37
N PRO A 115 -1.54 -12.38 7.41
CA PRO A 115 -2.94 -12.04 7.61
C PRO A 115 -3.40 -10.80 6.80
N TRP A 116 -3.01 -10.70 5.53
CA TRP A 116 -3.30 -9.55 4.66
C TRP A 116 -4.80 -9.20 4.57
N ARG A 117 -5.67 -10.20 4.71
CA ARG A 117 -7.13 -9.95 4.74
C ARG A 117 -7.54 -9.02 5.89
N LYS A 118 -6.85 -9.10 7.04
CA LYS A 118 -7.08 -8.17 8.16
C LYS A 118 -6.67 -6.74 7.79
N VAL A 119 -5.61 -6.58 6.98
CA VAL A 119 -5.21 -5.25 6.49
C VAL A 119 -6.32 -4.63 5.64
N ILE A 120 -6.93 -5.40 4.73
CA ILE A 120 -8.06 -4.92 3.92
C ILE A 120 -9.26 -4.54 4.80
N GLY A 121 -9.56 -5.34 5.83
CA GLY A 121 -10.61 -4.99 6.80
C GLY A 121 -10.32 -3.69 7.56
N GLU A 122 -9.07 -3.47 8.01
CA GLU A 122 -8.67 -2.23 8.65
C GLU A 122 -8.71 -1.04 7.67
N CYS A 123 -8.30 -1.23 6.41
CA CYS A 123 -8.45 -0.21 5.37
C CYS A 123 -9.93 0.17 5.15
N ALA A 124 -10.82 -0.82 5.10
CA ALA A 124 -12.26 -0.56 5.00
C ALA A 124 -12.80 0.20 6.22
N ARG A 125 -12.33 -0.12 7.43
CA ARG A 125 -12.73 0.55 8.66
C ARG A 125 -12.29 2.01 8.70
N VAL A 126 -11.04 2.30 8.35
CA VAL A 126 -10.49 3.67 8.45
C VAL A 126 -10.95 4.58 7.32
N LEU A 127 -11.32 4.04 6.15
CA LEU A 127 -11.85 4.83 5.05
C LEU A 127 -13.26 5.33 5.35
N ARG A 128 -13.52 6.58 4.98
CA ARG A 128 -14.88 7.13 4.93
C ARG A 128 -15.70 6.42 3.85
N PRO A 129 -17.03 6.37 3.97
CA PRO A 129 -17.90 6.05 2.85
C PRO A 129 -17.53 6.91 1.62
N GLY A 130 -17.49 6.30 0.45
CA GLY A 130 -17.01 6.95 -0.79
C GLY A 130 -15.49 7.10 -0.91
N GLY A 131 -14.72 6.83 0.14
CA GLY A 131 -13.25 6.86 0.11
C GLY A 131 -12.66 5.76 -0.76
N HIS A 132 -11.41 5.92 -1.17
CA HIS A 132 -10.77 5.05 -2.16
C HIS A 132 -9.54 4.33 -1.58
N ILE A 133 -9.36 3.09 -2.01
CA ILE A 133 -8.10 2.36 -1.86
C ILE A 133 -7.44 2.19 -3.22
N PHE A 134 -6.14 2.49 -3.29
CA PHE A 134 -5.26 2.22 -4.43
C PHE A 134 -4.20 1.23 -3.97
N LEU A 135 -4.10 0.11 -4.65
CA LEU A 135 -3.13 -0.91 -4.27
C LEU A 135 -2.56 -1.64 -5.48
N GLU A 136 -1.32 -2.08 -5.36
CA GLU A 136 -0.70 -3.00 -6.29
C GLU A 136 -0.16 -4.21 -5.55
N GLU A 137 -0.20 -5.37 -6.20
CA GLU A 137 0.39 -6.60 -5.68
C GLU A 137 0.93 -7.46 -6.83
N PRO A 138 2.04 -8.17 -6.62
CA PRO A 138 2.51 -9.16 -7.58
C PRO A 138 1.54 -10.35 -7.67
N ASP A 139 1.45 -10.96 -8.85
CA ASP A 139 0.77 -12.26 -9.02
C ASP A 139 1.60 -13.36 -8.34
N ASN A 140 0.95 -14.32 -7.70
CA ASN A 140 1.61 -15.46 -7.03
C ASN A 140 2.63 -16.16 -7.93
N ASN A 141 2.33 -16.32 -9.23
CA ASN A 141 3.26 -16.91 -10.17
C ASN A 141 4.61 -16.18 -10.25
N LEU A 142 4.62 -14.86 -10.04
CA LEU A 142 5.84 -14.07 -10.00
C LEU A 142 6.59 -14.27 -8.69
N ILE A 143 5.87 -14.26 -7.56
CA ILE A 143 6.45 -14.52 -6.23
C ILE A 143 7.10 -15.89 -6.20
N ASP A 144 6.40 -16.95 -6.66
CA ASP A 144 6.91 -18.30 -6.72
C ASP A 144 8.16 -18.43 -7.59
N ARG A 145 8.22 -17.69 -8.71
CA ARG A 145 9.43 -17.65 -9.56
C ARG A 145 10.60 -16.97 -8.88
N TRP A 146 10.36 -15.87 -8.20
CA TRP A 146 11.39 -15.15 -7.45
C TRP A 146 11.89 -15.98 -6.28
N GLU A 147 10.99 -16.64 -5.55
CA GLU A 147 11.36 -17.52 -4.44
C GLU A 147 12.25 -18.68 -4.90
N LYS A 148 11.94 -19.31 -6.05
CA LYS A 148 12.77 -20.38 -6.65
C LYS A 148 14.18 -19.90 -7.04
N VAL A 149 14.33 -18.62 -7.41
CA VAL A 149 15.62 -18.06 -7.88
C VAL A 149 16.43 -17.47 -6.73
N PHE A 150 15.77 -16.74 -5.84
CA PHE A 150 16.46 -15.91 -4.84
C PHE A 150 16.39 -16.47 -3.41
N HIS A 151 15.52 -17.44 -3.13
CA HIS A 151 15.34 -18.07 -1.81
C HIS A 151 15.18 -17.05 -0.69
N TRP A 152 14.35 -16.01 -0.92
CA TRP A 152 14.17 -14.90 0.02
C TRP A 152 13.38 -15.28 1.27
N GLY A 153 12.79 -16.51 1.31
CA GLY A 153 12.01 -16.95 2.47
C GLY A 153 10.71 -16.18 2.62
N HIS A 154 10.07 -15.81 1.50
CA HIS A 154 8.77 -15.17 1.53
C HIS A 154 7.82 -16.00 2.38
N PRO A 155 7.17 -15.42 3.38
CA PRO A 155 6.13 -16.09 4.12
C PRO A 155 5.00 -16.33 3.13
N GLY A 156 4.79 -17.55 2.66
CA GLY A 156 3.76 -17.88 1.69
C GLY A 156 2.38 -17.32 2.09
N ALA A 157 2.17 -16.05 1.81
CA ALA A 157 0.85 -15.47 1.91
C ALA A 157 0.02 -16.10 0.81
N ASP A 158 -1.16 -16.63 1.14
CA ASP A 158 -2.13 -17.16 0.19
C ASP A 158 -2.78 -16.03 -0.65
N LEU A 159 -1.98 -15.01 -0.98
CA LEU A 159 -2.39 -13.84 -1.73
C LEU A 159 -2.34 -14.14 -3.22
N SER A 160 -3.50 -14.28 -3.86
CA SER A 160 -3.64 -14.27 -5.30
C SER A 160 -4.49 -13.08 -5.72
N LEU A 161 -4.30 -12.59 -6.95
CA LEU A 161 -5.10 -11.44 -7.42
C LEU A 161 -6.61 -11.72 -7.38
N PRO A 162 -7.13 -12.92 -7.73
CA PRO A 162 -8.54 -13.23 -7.53
C PRO A 162 -8.98 -13.23 -6.06
N ALA A 163 -8.14 -13.75 -5.14
CA ALA A 163 -8.44 -13.73 -3.71
C ALA A 163 -8.45 -12.30 -3.14
N LEU A 164 -7.57 -11.43 -3.64
CA LEU A 164 -7.54 -10.01 -3.30
C LEU A 164 -8.82 -9.30 -3.75
N GLU A 165 -9.24 -9.52 -5.01
CA GLU A 165 -10.49 -8.95 -5.54
C GLU A 165 -11.71 -9.41 -4.71
N ALA A 166 -11.80 -10.70 -4.39
CA ALA A 166 -12.88 -11.22 -3.54
C ALA A 166 -12.86 -10.56 -2.15
N CYS A 167 -11.70 -10.46 -1.52
CA CYS A 167 -11.57 -9.84 -0.21
C CYS A 167 -11.96 -8.35 -0.22
N LEU A 168 -11.63 -7.60 -1.27
CA LEU A 168 -12.08 -6.22 -1.42
C LEU A 168 -13.62 -6.14 -1.43
N VAL A 169 -14.28 -6.98 -2.23
CA VAL A 169 -15.75 -7.01 -2.32
C VAL A 169 -16.37 -7.43 -0.99
N GLU A 170 -15.83 -8.46 -0.32
CA GLU A 170 -16.30 -8.93 1.00
C GLU A 170 -16.20 -7.86 2.07
N ASN A 171 -15.26 -6.92 1.95
CA ASN A 171 -15.08 -5.79 2.87
C ASN A 171 -15.80 -4.50 2.40
N GLY A 172 -16.79 -4.61 1.51
CA GLY A 172 -17.62 -3.51 1.10
C GLY A 172 -17.01 -2.56 0.08
N PHE A 173 -15.98 -2.99 -0.65
CA PHE A 173 -15.41 -2.20 -1.74
C PHE A 173 -16.05 -2.56 -3.08
N LYS A 174 -16.32 -1.54 -3.89
CA LYS A 174 -16.57 -1.68 -5.33
C LYS A 174 -15.29 -1.41 -6.09
N ILE A 175 -14.79 -2.38 -6.83
CA ILE A 175 -13.60 -2.20 -7.68
C ILE A 175 -13.96 -1.24 -8.83
N THR A 176 -13.30 -0.10 -8.88
CA THR A 176 -13.54 0.98 -9.84
C THR A 176 -12.55 0.96 -11.00
N GLY A 177 -11.39 0.34 -10.81
CA GLY A 177 -10.38 0.22 -11.85
C GLY A 177 -9.43 -0.96 -11.63
N ARG A 178 -8.97 -1.53 -12.74
CA ARG A 178 -8.00 -2.63 -12.77
C ARG A 178 -7.00 -2.42 -13.88
N LYS A 179 -5.72 -2.64 -13.60
CA LYS A 179 -4.68 -2.78 -14.61
C LYS A 179 -3.76 -3.93 -14.26
N ARG A 180 -3.38 -4.72 -15.25
CA ARG A 180 -2.36 -5.77 -15.11
C ARG A 180 -1.19 -5.44 -16.02
N ALA A 181 0.01 -5.40 -15.48
CA ALA A 181 1.22 -5.17 -16.25
C ALA A 181 2.41 -5.84 -15.54
N PHE A 182 3.26 -6.52 -16.32
CA PHE A 182 4.47 -7.22 -15.84
C PHE A 182 4.24 -8.17 -14.66
N SER A 183 3.10 -8.89 -14.64
CA SER A 183 2.68 -9.79 -13.55
C SER A 183 2.34 -9.08 -12.23
N PHE A 184 2.03 -7.80 -12.27
CA PHE A 184 1.43 -7.06 -11.16
C PHE A 184 -0.02 -6.73 -11.46
N GLY A 185 -0.87 -6.84 -10.44
CA GLY A 185 -2.22 -6.32 -10.44
C GLY A 185 -2.26 -4.97 -9.74
N HIS A 186 -2.85 -3.97 -10.40
CA HIS A 186 -3.06 -2.64 -9.86
C HIS A 186 -4.56 -2.40 -9.79
N TYR A 187 -5.03 -1.91 -8.65
CA TYR A 187 -6.45 -1.74 -8.39
C TYR A 187 -6.75 -0.36 -7.83
N SER A 188 -7.90 0.17 -8.23
CA SER A 188 -8.63 1.16 -7.45
C SER A 188 -9.97 0.57 -7.03
N ALA A 189 -10.36 0.83 -5.77
CA ALA A 189 -11.66 0.42 -5.28
C ALA A 189 -12.23 1.48 -4.34
N GLN A 190 -13.54 1.65 -4.36
CA GLN A 190 -14.26 2.64 -3.57
C GLN A 190 -15.05 1.95 -2.47
N LYS A 191 -14.91 2.43 -1.22
CA LYS A 191 -15.75 1.97 -0.12
C LYS A 191 -17.19 2.38 -0.38
N GLN A 192 -18.09 1.40 -0.36
CA GLN A 192 -19.51 1.65 -0.50
C GLN A 192 -20.11 2.12 0.83
N ASP A 193 -21.20 2.88 0.75
CA ASP A 193 -22.02 3.16 1.91
C ASP A 193 -22.60 1.84 2.44
N HIS A 194 -22.58 1.63 3.74
CA HIS A 194 -23.38 0.57 4.32
C HIS A 194 -24.84 0.98 4.21
N PRO A 195 -25.72 0.10 3.72
CA PRO A 195 -27.15 0.37 3.71
C PRO A 195 -27.70 0.48 5.12
#